data_41592c156ed24657426ac7644ead82a5
#
_entry.id   41592c156ed24657426ac7644ead82a5
#
_cell.length_a   1.000
_cell.length_b   1.000
_cell.length_c   1.000
_cell.angle_alpha   90.00
_cell.angle_beta   90.00
_cell.angle_gamma   90.00
#
_symmetry.space_group_name_H-M   'P 1'
#
loop_
_entity.id
_entity.type
_entity.pdbx_description
1 polymer ?
#
loop_
_entity_poly.entity_id
_entity_poly.type
_entity_poly.pdbx_seq_one_letter_code
_entity_poly.pdbx_strand_id
1 'polypeptide(L)'
;MAEATWMEEAKKNSGFLIFLGILTVIFGVVAIGSPLITGVAVAVFVGFLLLASGVARIVHALKSKQWGTGFWGTVIGVLGVAAGLLMIFRPLVGLVTMTMLIAIYFLVDGISEIIAAFKIKPDQGWGWVFFNGIIAVALGLMIWRQWPVSGRWAIGLLVGIHILITGWSMIILGTGARRVAGAIEDAVDTAGDVAEKAGDMVEDAVDSAKDFAGDVADKAEDVVDDAVDKAKDAFGEDRD
;
A
#
# COMPACT_ATOMS: atom_id res chain seq x y z
N MET A 1 15.20 -21.60 1.23
CA MET A 1 14.35 -21.78 0.03
C MET A 1 13.02 -21.01 0.11
N ALA A 2 12.30 -20.96 1.25
CA ALA A 2 11.04 -20.19 1.35
C ALA A 2 11.24 -18.67 1.31
N GLU A 3 12.35 -18.15 1.83
CA GLU A 3 12.65 -16.71 1.86
C GLU A 3 12.96 -16.12 0.47
N ALA A 4 13.64 -16.86 -0.40
CA ALA A 4 13.91 -16.42 -1.78
C ALA A 4 12.62 -16.29 -2.61
N THR A 5 11.62 -17.12 -2.34
CA THR A 5 10.39 -17.17 -3.12
C THR A 5 9.50 -15.94 -2.91
N TRP A 6 9.37 -15.44 -1.66
CA TRP A 6 8.54 -14.25 -1.41
C TRP A 6 9.23 -12.95 -1.87
N MET A 7 10.57 -12.89 -1.87
CA MET A 7 11.31 -11.74 -2.41
C MET A 7 11.20 -11.65 -3.94
N GLU A 8 11.28 -12.77 -4.65
CA GLU A 8 11.01 -12.81 -6.09
C GLU A 8 9.56 -12.45 -6.42
N GLU A 9 8.59 -12.92 -5.64
CA GLU A 9 7.19 -12.52 -5.79
C GLU A 9 6.98 -11.04 -5.51
N ALA A 10 7.63 -10.47 -4.51
CA ALA A 10 7.57 -9.03 -4.20
C ALA A 10 8.20 -8.18 -5.32
N LYS A 11 9.34 -8.58 -5.88
CA LYS A 11 9.97 -7.93 -7.05
C LYS A 11 9.08 -8.01 -8.29
N LYS A 12 8.47 -9.16 -8.56
CA LYS A 12 7.57 -9.39 -9.69
C LYS A 12 6.28 -8.58 -9.54
N ASN A 13 5.69 -8.56 -8.35
CA ASN A 13 4.47 -7.81 -8.05
C ASN A 13 4.70 -6.30 -8.07
N SER A 14 5.88 -5.79 -7.65
CA SER A 14 6.20 -4.37 -7.72
C SER A 14 6.35 -3.87 -9.17
N GLY A 15 6.91 -4.70 -10.07
CA GLY A 15 6.97 -4.39 -11.50
C GLY A 15 5.58 -4.28 -12.14
N PHE A 16 4.68 -5.18 -11.77
CA PHE A 16 3.30 -5.16 -12.22
C PHE A 16 2.53 -3.94 -11.68
N LEU A 17 2.74 -3.56 -10.42
CA LEU A 17 2.16 -2.35 -9.83
C LEU A 17 2.63 -1.07 -10.54
N ILE A 18 3.92 -0.97 -10.89
CA ILE A 18 4.44 0.18 -11.63
C ILE A 18 3.83 0.22 -13.04
N PHE A 19 3.75 -0.92 -13.73
CA PHE A 19 3.13 -1.00 -15.04
C PHE A 19 1.65 -0.58 -15.01
N LEU A 20 0.88 -1.11 -14.04
CA LEU A 20 -0.51 -0.69 -13.82
C LEU A 20 -0.61 0.79 -13.46
N GLY A 21 0.30 1.30 -12.62
CA GLY A 21 0.36 2.70 -12.25
C GLY A 21 0.58 3.62 -13.47
N ILE A 22 1.52 3.28 -14.35
CA ILE A 22 1.77 4.03 -15.60
C ILE A 22 0.54 4.00 -16.50
N LEU A 23 -0.07 2.82 -16.67
CA LEU A 23 -1.29 2.68 -17.48
C LEU A 23 -2.42 3.52 -16.89
N THR A 24 -2.59 3.51 -15.57
CA THR A 24 -3.61 4.30 -14.85
C THR A 24 -3.35 5.81 -15.01
N VAL A 25 -2.09 6.26 -14.94
CA VAL A 25 -1.73 7.67 -15.20
C VAL A 25 -2.11 8.08 -16.63
N ILE A 26 -1.81 7.25 -17.63
CA ILE A 26 -2.18 7.52 -19.03
C ILE A 26 -3.71 7.65 -19.15
N PHE A 27 -4.47 6.73 -18.55
CA PHE A 27 -5.93 6.83 -18.53
C PHE A 27 -6.42 8.08 -17.79
N GLY A 28 -5.78 8.48 -16.70
CA GLY A 28 -6.08 9.71 -15.97
C GLY A 28 -5.89 10.96 -16.83
N VAL A 29 -4.78 11.03 -17.57
CA VAL A 29 -4.51 12.16 -18.50
C VAL A 29 -5.53 12.21 -19.64
N VAL A 30 -5.86 11.06 -20.24
CA VAL A 30 -6.89 10.98 -21.29
C VAL A 30 -8.27 11.37 -20.73
N ALA A 31 -8.59 10.96 -19.52
CA ALA A 31 -9.84 11.30 -18.84
C ALA A 31 -9.97 12.81 -18.58
N ILE A 32 -8.88 13.47 -18.19
CA ILE A 32 -8.82 14.93 -18.02
C ILE A 32 -8.93 15.64 -19.38
N GLY A 33 -8.32 15.10 -20.43
CA GLY A 33 -8.39 15.65 -21.79
C GLY A 33 -9.76 15.54 -22.44
N SER A 34 -10.60 14.59 -21.97
CA SER A 34 -11.94 14.36 -22.52
C SER A 34 -12.99 14.20 -21.40
N PRO A 35 -13.22 15.25 -20.58
CA PRO A 35 -14.00 15.11 -19.34
C PRO A 35 -15.48 14.78 -19.61
N LEU A 36 -16.04 15.18 -20.75
CA LEU A 36 -17.41 14.83 -21.12
C LEU A 36 -17.55 13.32 -21.38
N ILE A 37 -16.61 12.72 -22.11
CA ILE A 37 -16.65 11.29 -22.44
C ILE A 37 -16.46 10.48 -21.15
N THR A 38 -15.51 10.86 -20.32
CA THR A 38 -15.27 10.23 -19.01
C THR A 38 -16.50 10.34 -18.11
N GLY A 39 -17.12 11.52 -18.04
CA GLY A 39 -18.32 11.72 -17.26
C GLY A 39 -19.50 10.86 -17.73
N VAL A 40 -19.71 10.77 -19.05
CA VAL A 40 -20.75 9.90 -19.64
C VAL A 40 -20.48 8.43 -19.30
N ALA A 41 -19.24 7.96 -19.43
CA ALA A 41 -18.89 6.59 -19.07
C ALA A 41 -19.17 6.30 -17.58
N VAL A 42 -18.83 7.24 -16.69
CA VAL A 42 -19.13 7.14 -15.25
C VAL A 42 -20.63 7.12 -15.00
N ALA A 43 -21.42 8.00 -15.65
CA ALA A 43 -22.86 8.03 -15.49
C ALA A 43 -23.52 6.72 -15.91
N VAL A 44 -23.08 6.15 -17.05
CA VAL A 44 -23.59 4.84 -17.52
C VAL A 44 -23.19 3.73 -16.54
N PHE A 45 -21.95 3.72 -16.06
CA PHE A 45 -21.48 2.73 -15.08
C PHE A 45 -22.29 2.80 -13.77
N VAL A 46 -22.48 4.00 -13.22
CA VAL A 46 -23.33 4.21 -12.03
C VAL A 46 -24.77 3.82 -12.32
N GLY A 47 -25.29 4.10 -13.52
CA GLY A 47 -26.60 3.65 -13.96
C GLY A 47 -26.77 2.13 -13.88
N PHE A 48 -25.77 1.37 -14.33
CA PHE A 48 -25.78 -0.10 -14.19
C PHE A 48 -25.75 -0.56 -12.73
N LEU A 49 -24.95 0.09 -11.88
CA LEU A 49 -24.89 -0.22 -10.46
C LEU A 49 -26.22 0.07 -9.75
N LEU A 50 -26.85 1.21 -10.08
CA LEU A 50 -28.16 1.56 -9.53
C LEU A 50 -29.24 0.58 -9.98
N LEU A 51 -29.22 0.16 -11.24
CA LEU A 51 -30.14 -0.82 -11.77
C LEU A 51 -29.96 -2.17 -11.06
N ALA A 52 -28.72 -2.67 -10.96
CA ALA A 52 -28.44 -3.93 -10.28
C ALA A 52 -28.83 -3.88 -8.80
N SER A 53 -28.47 -2.79 -8.08
CA SER A 53 -28.80 -2.62 -6.67
C SER A 53 -30.30 -2.44 -6.46
N GLY A 54 -31.00 -1.74 -7.36
CA GLY A 54 -32.45 -1.56 -7.33
C GLY A 54 -33.20 -2.88 -7.49
N VAL A 55 -32.78 -3.71 -8.47
CA VAL A 55 -33.33 -5.05 -8.66
C VAL A 55 -33.07 -5.93 -7.43
N ALA A 56 -31.84 -5.93 -6.92
CA ALA A 56 -31.51 -6.70 -5.72
C ALA A 56 -32.36 -6.29 -4.50
N ARG A 57 -32.59 -4.97 -4.32
CA ARG A 57 -33.49 -4.45 -3.26
C ARG A 57 -34.92 -4.91 -3.42
N ILE A 58 -35.47 -4.88 -4.63
CA ILE A 58 -36.83 -5.37 -4.91
C ILE A 58 -36.94 -6.86 -4.55
N VAL A 59 -35.98 -7.68 -5.01
CA VAL A 59 -35.97 -9.11 -4.72
C VAL A 59 -35.87 -9.37 -3.20
N HIS A 60 -35.04 -8.60 -2.49
CA HIS A 60 -34.89 -8.73 -1.05
C HIS A 60 -36.17 -8.27 -0.30
N ALA A 61 -36.78 -7.17 -0.73
CA ALA A 61 -38.01 -6.63 -0.16
C ALA A 61 -39.20 -7.60 -0.31
N LEU A 62 -39.32 -8.26 -1.46
CA LEU A 62 -40.36 -9.27 -1.72
C LEU A 62 -40.18 -10.54 -0.86
N LYS A 63 -38.98 -10.85 -0.42
CA LYS A 63 -38.68 -11.97 0.49
C LYS A 63 -38.86 -11.60 1.97
N SER A 64 -38.95 -10.30 2.30
CA SER A 64 -39.11 -9.82 3.67
C SER A 64 -40.52 -10.12 4.18
N LYS A 65 -40.61 -10.77 5.34
CA LYS A 65 -41.91 -11.04 6.02
C LYS A 65 -42.43 -9.82 6.78
N GLN A 66 -41.65 -8.74 6.92
CA GLN A 66 -42.05 -7.52 7.64
C GLN A 66 -42.63 -6.49 6.67
N TRP A 67 -43.90 -6.16 6.82
CA TRP A 67 -44.65 -5.26 5.93
C TRP A 67 -43.98 -3.89 5.75
N GLY A 68 -43.55 -3.25 6.81
CA GLY A 68 -42.90 -1.92 6.74
C GLY A 68 -41.60 -1.93 5.97
N THR A 69 -40.68 -2.88 6.25
CA THR A 69 -39.38 -3.02 5.59
C THR A 69 -39.52 -3.45 4.13
N GLY A 70 -40.50 -4.34 3.83
CA GLY A 70 -40.74 -4.80 2.47
C GLY A 70 -41.29 -3.68 1.57
N PHE A 71 -42.25 -2.88 2.06
CA PHE A 71 -42.82 -1.76 1.28
C PHE A 71 -41.77 -0.69 0.94
N TRP A 72 -41.05 -0.16 1.93
CA TRP A 72 -40.03 0.85 1.70
C TRP A 72 -38.86 0.32 0.87
N GLY A 73 -38.48 -0.93 1.07
CA GLY A 73 -37.44 -1.58 0.26
C GLY A 73 -37.83 -1.67 -1.22
N THR A 74 -39.11 -2.00 -1.50
CA THR A 74 -39.63 -2.05 -2.88
C THR A 74 -39.68 -0.66 -3.51
N VAL A 75 -40.17 0.36 -2.81
CA VAL A 75 -40.25 1.74 -3.30
C VAL A 75 -38.87 2.25 -3.66
N ILE A 76 -37.88 2.11 -2.75
CA ILE A 76 -36.49 2.53 -2.99
C ILE A 76 -35.86 1.71 -4.13
N GLY A 77 -36.16 0.41 -4.21
CA GLY A 77 -35.68 -0.45 -5.30
C GLY A 77 -36.21 -0.02 -6.66
N VAL A 78 -37.50 0.29 -6.76
CA VAL A 78 -38.14 0.80 -8.01
C VAL A 78 -37.53 2.14 -8.41
N LEU A 79 -37.35 3.06 -7.46
CA LEU A 79 -36.67 4.35 -7.72
C LEU A 79 -35.24 4.13 -8.20
N GLY A 80 -34.51 3.18 -7.62
CA GLY A 80 -33.17 2.82 -8.05
C GLY A 80 -33.10 2.29 -9.48
N VAL A 81 -34.05 1.39 -9.83
CA VAL A 81 -34.19 0.88 -11.20
C VAL A 81 -34.52 2.00 -12.18
N ALA A 82 -35.51 2.85 -11.86
CA ALA A 82 -35.90 3.97 -12.72
C ALA A 82 -34.74 4.96 -12.93
N ALA A 83 -34.02 5.32 -11.86
CA ALA A 83 -32.83 6.18 -11.94
C ALA A 83 -31.71 5.54 -12.76
N GLY A 84 -31.45 4.25 -12.57
CA GLY A 84 -30.45 3.49 -13.33
C GLY A 84 -30.77 3.47 -14.82
N LEU A 85 -32.02 3.17 -15.19
CA LEU A 85 -32.46 3.22 -16.59
C LEU A 85 -32.32 4.62 -17.18
N LEU A 86 -32.75 5.66 -16.45
CA LEU A 86 -32.58 7.05 -16.89
C LEU A 86 -31.13 7.39 -17.18
N MET A 87 -30.20 6.98 -16.32
CA MET A 87 -28.77 7.23 -16.52
C MET A 87 -28.18 6.46 -17.71
N ILE A 88 -28.67 5.26 -17.99
CA ILE A 88 -28.20 4.47 -19.15
C ILE A 88 -28.73 5.08 -20.45
N PHE A 89 -30.02 5.44 -20.54
CA PHE A 89 -30.62 5.96 -21.75
C PHE A 89 -30.41 7.46 -21.97
N ARG A 90 -30.23 8.24 -20.89
CA ARG A 90 -30.02 9.69 -20.91
C ARG A 90 -28.85 10.09 -20.02
N PRO A 91 -27.60 9.67 -20.35
CA PRO A 91 -26.45 9.82 -19.45
C PRO A 91 -26.13 11.30 -19.14
N LEU A 92 -26.41 12.23 -20.05
CA LEU A 92 -26.21 13.65 -19.78
C LEU A 92 -27.16 14.19 -18.70
N VAL A 93 -28.38 13.69 -18.60
CA VAL A 93 -29.31 14.06 -17.52
C VAL A 93 -28.79 13.51 -16.19
N GLY A 94 -28.34 12.26 -16.16
CA GLY A 94 -27.69 11.65 -15.02
C GLY A 94 -26.46 12.44 -14.55
N LEU A 95 -25.59 12.83 -15.47
CA LEU A 95 -24.40 13.65 -15.20
C LEU A 95 -24.75 14.98 -14.54
N VAL A 96 -25.70 15.72 -15.09
CA VAL A 96 -26.12 17.03 -14.57
C VAL A 96 -26.71 16.88 -13.16
N THR A 97 -27.51 15.84 -12.93
CA THR A 97 -28.09 15.54 -11.61
C THR A 97 -27.01 15.16 -10.59
N MET A 98 -26.10 14.25 -10.96
CA MET A 98 -24.99 13.85 -10.07
C MET A 98 -24.08 15.03 -9.73
N THR A 99 -23.81 15.90 -10.69
CA THR A 99 -22.96 17.09 -10.46
C THR A 99 -23.60 18.03 -9.46
N MET A 100 -24.92 18.19 -9.48
CA MET A 100 -25.63 19.00 -8.50
C MET A 100 -25.55 18.39 -7.09
N LEU A 101 -25.68 17.06 -6.98
CA LEU A 101 -25.50 16.37 -5.70
C LEU A 101 -24.07 16.53 -5.16
N ILE A 102 -23.06 16.44 -6.04
CA ILE A 102 -21.66 16.67 -5.67
C ILE A 102 -21.43 18.12 -5.22
N ALA A 103 -22.02 19.10 -5.89
CA ALA A 103 -21.92 20.50 -5.47
C ALA A 103 -22.52 20.72 -4.07
N ILE A 104 -23.68 20.15 -3.80
CA ILE A 104 -24.30 20.19 -2.47
C ILE A 104 -23.40 19.48 -1.45
N TYR A 105 -22.87 18.31 -1.78
CA TYR A 105 -21.96 17.59 -0.92
C TYR A 105 -20.73 18.42 -0.54
N PHE A 106 -20.04 19.04 -1.51
CA PHE A 106 -18.88 19.88 -1.24
C PHE A 106 -19.22 21.11 -0.38
N LEU A 107 -20.39 21.69 -0.53
CA LEU A 107 -20.82 22.79 0.31
C LEU A 107 -21.05 22.34 1.76
N VAL A 108 -21.75 21.25 1.97
CA VAL A 108 -22.03 20.71 3.31
C VAL A 108 -20.75 20.21 3.97
N ASP A 109 -19.93 19.46 3.25
CA ASP A 109 -18.66 18.90 3.71
C ASP A 109 -17.68 20.02 4.07
N GLY A 110 -17.45 20.96 3.16
CA GLY A 110 -16.54 22.10 3.39
C GLY A 110 -16.98 22.99 4.56
N ILE A 111 -18.28 23.24 4.73
CA ILE A 111 -18.79 23.97 5.91
C ILE A 111 -18.52 23.16 7.19
N SER A 112 -18.75 21.84 7.16
CA SER A 112 -18.51 20.98 8.32
C SER A 112 -17.03 20.88 8.67
N GLU A 113 -16.12 20.85 7.68
CA GLU A 113 -14.67 20.91 7.91
C GLU A 113 -14.22 22.25 8.52
N ILE A 114 -14.77 23.37 8.03
CA ILE A 114 -14.49 24.69 8.62
C ILE A 114 -14.90 24.71 10.09
N ILE A 115 -16.10 24.22 10.41
CA ILE A 115 -16.58 24.15 11.80
C ILE A 115 -15.70 23.21 12.63
N ALA A 116 -15.31 22.06 12.08
CA ALA A 116 -14.43 21.11 12.75
C ALA A 116 -13.05 21.72 13.03
N ALA A 117 -12.48 22.46 12.08
CA ALA A 117 -11.20 23.14 12.25
C ALA A 117 -11.20 24.10 13.46
N PHE A 118 -12.29 24.86 13.67
CA PHE A 118 -12.41 25.74 14.83
C PHE A 118 -12.55 24.97 16.16
N LYS A 119 -13.11 23.76 16.13
CA LYS A 119 -13.22 22.92 17.33
C LYS A 119 -11.89 22.27 17.73
N ILE A 120 -11.03 21.98 16.76
CA ILE A 120 -9.71 21.36 16.98
C ILE A 120 -8.66 22.39 17.40
N LYS A 121 -8.88 23.69 17.14
CA LYS A 121 -7.95 24.76 17.51
C LYS A 121 -7.71 24.76 19.04
N PRO A 122 -6.44 24.83 19.56
CA PRO A 122 -5.19 25.18 18.85
C PRO A 122 -4.32 24.01 18.41
N ASP A 123 -4.82 22.78 18.33
CA ASP A 123 -4.03 21.58 18.03
C ASP A 123 -3.32 21.66 16.66
N GLN A 124 -2.23 20.87 16.52
CA GLN A 124 -1.48 20.82 15.27
C GLN A 124 -2.36 20.27 14.14
N GLY A 125 -2.40 21.01 13.02
CA GLY A 125 -3.11 20.58 11.81
C GLY A 125 -4.48 21.25 11.58
N TRP A 126 -5.03 22.02 12.52
CA TRP A 126 -6.30 22.72 12.33
C TRP A 126 -6.33 23.63 11.09
N GLY A 127 -5.19 24.27 10.79
CA GLY A 127 -5.06 25.15 9.62
C GLY A 127 -5.19 24.40 8.30
N TRP A 128 -4.73 23.14 8.24
CA TRP A 128 -4.87 22.30 7.06
C TRP A 128 -6.32 21.88 6.83
N VAL A 129 -7.03 21.50 7.88
CA VAL A 129 -8.47 21.17 7.83
C VAL A 129 -9.29 22.39 7.41
N PHE A 130 -8.98 23.56 7.97
CA PHE A 130 -9.63 24.82 7.62
C PHE A 130 -9.43 25.18 6.15
N PHE A 131 -8.21 25.05 5.64
CA PHE A 131 -7.89 25.35 4.24
C PHE A 131 -8.58 24.38 3.28
N ASN A 132 -8.64 23.08 3.62
CA ASN A 132 -9.37 22.08 2.86
C ASN A 132 -10.86 22.42 2.78
N GLY A 133 -11.47 22.77 3.90
CA GLY A 133 -12.87 23.19 3.95
C GLY A 133 -13.17 24.43 3.08
N ILE A 134 -12.27 25.41 3.05
CA ILE A 134 -12.42 26.58 2.16
C ILE A 134 -12.38 26.15 0.70
N ILE A 135 -11.45 25.28 0.31
CA ILE A 135 -11.34 24.77 -1.05
C ILE A 135 -12.60 23.99 -1.44
N ALA A 136 -13.11 23.14 -0.56
CA ALA A 136 -14.33 22.37 -0.80
C ALA A 136 -15.55 23.29 -1.04
N VAL A 137 -15.75 24.32 -0.19
CA VAL A 137 -16.81 25.31 -0.38
C VAL A 137 -16.64 26.07 -1.69
N ALA A 138 -15.43 26.51 -2.01
CA ALA A 138 -15.16 27.23 -3.26
C ALA A 138 -15.47 26.37 -4.49
N LEU A 139 -15.07 25.11 -4.49
CA LEU A 139 -15.39 24.14 -5.56
C LEU A 139 -16.90 23.90 -5.67
N GLY A 140 -17.57 23.68 -4.57
CA GLY A 140 -19.03 23.50 -4.53
C GLY A 140 -19.77 24.69 -5.11
N LEU A 141 -19.38 25.92 -4.72
CA LEU A 141 -19.98 27.16 -5.22
C LEU A 141 -19.66 27.41 -6.71
N MET A 142 -18.46 27.08 -7.16
CA MET A 142 -18.07 27.20 -8.55
C MET A 142 -18.91 26.26 -9.44
N ILE A 143 -19.11 25.00 -9.01
CA ILE A 143 -19.95 24.03 -9.71
C ILE A 143 -21.40 24.50 -9.72
N TRP A 144 -21.92 24.99 -8.60
CA TRP A 144 -23.27 25.48 -8.46
C TRP A 144 -23.57 26.67 -9.39
N ARG A 145 -22.68 27.66 -9.44
CA ARG A 145 -22.87 28.86 -10.28
C ARG A 145 -22.91 28.57 -11.77
N GLN A 146 -22.22 27.53 -12.22
CA GLN A 146 -22.17 27.15 -13.64
C GLN A 146 -23.14 26.02 -14.00
N TRP A 147 -23.95 25.57 -13.05
CA TRP A 147 -24.94 24.53 -13.33
C TRP A 147 -26.02 25.07 -14.31
N PRO A 148 -26.50 24.28 -15.32
CA PRO A 148 -26.18 22.87 -15.62
C PRO A 148 -24.93 22.64 -16.51
N VAL A 149 -24.23 23.68 -16.93
CA VAL A 149 -23.07 23.58 -17.85
C VAL A 149 -21.92 22.81 -17.19
N SER A 150 -21.67 23.07 -15.90
CA SER A 150 -20.65 22.34 -15.12
C SER A 150 -20.89 20.84 -15.07
N GLY A 151 -22.17 20.39 -15.17
CA GLY A 151 -22.53 18.99 -15.21
C GLY A 151 -21.93 18.20 -16.37
N ARG A 152 -21.48 18.87 -17.42
CA ARG A 152 -20.88 18.20 -18.59
C ARG A 152 -19.42 17.86 -18.43
N TRP A 153 -18.71 18.53 -17.52
CA TRP A 153 -17.26 18.34 -17.38
C TRP A 153 -16.79 18.05 -15.96
N ALA A 154 -17.51 18.51 -14.94
CA ALA A 154 -17.04 18.46 -13.56
C ALA A 154 -16.78 17.02 -13.07
N ILE A 155 -17.71 16.09 -13.29
CA ILE A 155 -17.55 14.70 -12.87
C ILE A 155 -16.38 14.04 -13.59
N GLY A 156 -16.27 14.24 -14.92
CA GLY A 156 -15.19 13.67 -15.71
C GLY A 156 -13.83 14.20 -15.28
N LEU A 157 -13.72 15.49 -14.99
CA LEU A 157 -12.50 16.12 -14.49
C LEU A 157 -12.13 15.57 -13.11
N LEU A 158 -13.06 15.53 -12.17
CA LEU A 158 -12.82 14.99 -10.83
C LEU A 158 -12.36 13.53 -10.86
N VAL A 159 -13.04 12.70 -11.66
CA VAL A 159 -12.67 11.29 -11.83
C VAL A 159 -11.30 11.16 -12.52
N GLY A 160 -11.02 11.97 -13.54
CA GLY A 160 -9.73 11.99 -14.22
C GLY A 160 -8.59 12.35 -13.28
N ILE A 161 -8.76 13.36 -12.45
CA ILE A 161 -7.78 13.75 -11.40
C ILE A 161 -7.60 12.61 -10.40
N HIS A 162 -8.69 11.99 -9.94
CA HIS A 162 -8.62 10.88 -9.01
C HIS A 162 -7.85 9.67 -9.58
N ILE A 163 -8.12 9.30 -10.83
CA ILE A 163 -7.40 8.23 -11.55
C ILE A 163 -5.90 8.57 -11.65
N LEU A 164 -5.58 9.83 -11.98
CA LEU A 164 -4.19 10.29 -12.10
C LEU A 164 -3.45 10.18 -10.77
N ILE A 165 -4.04 10.66 -9.68
CA ILE A 165 -3.45 10.56 -8.32
C ILE A 165 -3.29 9.10 -7.91
N THR A 166 -4.28 8.25 -8.19
CA THR A 166 -4.22 6.82 -7.89
C THR A 166 -3.09 6.12 -8.65
N GLY A 167 -2.96 6.41 -9.96
CA GLY A 167 -1.88 5.87 -10.77
C GLY A 167 -0.49 6.32 -10.29
N TRP A 168 -0.36 7.59 -9.89
CA TRP A 168 0.86 8.12 -9.30
C TRP A 168 1.20 7.42 -7.98
N SER A 169 0.22 7.23 -7.12
CA SER A 169 0.38 6.49 -5.85
C SER A 169 0.83 5.05 -6.06
N MET A 170 0.30 4.35 -7.09
CA MET A 170 0.73 3.01 -7.45
C MET A 170 2.20 2.96 -7.89
N ILE A 171 2.68 3.97 -8.64
CA ILE A 171 4.08 4.07 -9.05
C ILE A 171 4.98 4.28 -7.83
N ILE A 172 4.62 5.18 -6.93
CA ILE A 172 5.38 5.45 -5.69
C ILE A 172 5.45 4.18 -4.83
N LEU A 173 4.32 3.49 -4.62
CA LEU A 173 4.27 2.25 -3.85
C LEU A 173 5.10 1.14 -4.51
N GLY A 174 4.99 0.98 -5.83
CA GLY A 174 5.77 -0.02 -6.57
C GLY A 174 7.29 0.25 -6.53
N THR A 175 7.72 1.52 -6.63
CA THR A 175 9.13 1.90 -6.52
C THR A 175 9.64 1.79 -5.09
N GLY A 176 8.82 2.16 -4.10
CA GLY A 176 9.13 2.00 -2.68
C GLY A 176 9.32 0.53 -2.28
N ALA A 177 8.42 -0.35 -2.71
CA ALA A 177 8.53 -1.79 -2.47
C ALA A 177 9.81 -2.39 -3.08
N ARG A 178 10.23 -1.94 -4.29
CA ARG A 178 11.50 -2.35 -4.89
C ARG A 178 12.71 -1.92 -4.08
N ARG A 179 12.73 -0.68 -3.58
CA ARG A 179 13.85 -0.16 -2.77
C ARG A 179 13.97 -0.93 -1.46
N VAL A 180 12.86 -1.20 -0.79
CA VAL A 180 12.86 -1.98 0.45
C VAL A 180 13.33 -3.41 0.21
N ALA A 181 12.86 -4.07 -0.85
CA ALA A 181 13.29 -5.41 -1.21
C ALA A 181 14.80 -5.47 -1.54
N GLY A 182 15.34 -4.47 -2.27
CA GLY A 182 16.76 -4.37 -2.56
C GLY A 182 17.61 -4.13 -1.30
N ALA A 183 17.16 -3.24 -0.41
CA ALA A 183 17.88 -2.97 0.84
C ALA A 183 17.91 -4.19 1.78
N ILE A 184 16.86 -5.03 1.77
CA ILE A 184 16.85 -6.29 2.54
C ILE A 184 17.82 -7.29 1.92
N GLU A 185 17.86 -7.42 0.58
CA GLU A 185 18.79 -8.29 -0.14
C GLU A 185 20.25 -7.93 0.17
N ASP A 186 20.61 -6.63 0.04
CA ASP A 186 21.94 -6.11 0.37
C ASP A 186 22.32 -6.36 1.85
N ALA A 187 21.35 -6.24 2.77
CA ALA A 187 21.57 -6.50 4.18
C ALA A 187 21.77 -8.00 4.48
N VAL A 188 21.06 -8.88 3.80
CA VAL A 188 21.22 -10.35 3.93
C VAL A 188 22.56 -10.79 3.38
N ASP A 189 22.99 -10.29 2.21
CA ASP A 189 24.28 -10.60 1.61
C ASP A 189 25.42 -10.11 2.51
N THR A 190 25.32 -8.89 3.05
CA THR A 190 26.32 -8.35 4.01
C THR A 190 26.40 -9.20 5.29
N ALA A 191 25.24 -9.66 5.81
CA ALA A 191 25.21 -10.54 6.98
C ALA A 191 25.82 -11.92 6.68
N GLY A 192 25.64 -12.44 5.47
CA GLY A 192 26.28 -13.66 4.99
C GLY A 192 27.81 -13.54 4.96
N ASP A 193 28.32 -12.47 4.36
CA ASP A 193 29.77 -12.20 4.29
C ASP A 193 30.41 -12.05 5.68
N VAL A 194 29.71 -11.40 6.61
CA VAL A 194 30.17 -11.26 8.00
C VAL A 194 30.20 -12.61 8.71
N ALA A 195 29.19 -13.46 8.50
CA ALA A 195 29.13 -14.79 9.08
C ALA A 195 30.23 -15.71 8.54
N GLU A 196 30.53 -15.67 7.24
CA GLU A 196 31.61 -16.41 6.60
C GLU A 196 32.96 -16.00 7.18
N LYS A 197 33.27 -14.68 7.22
CA LYS A 197 34.51 -14.16 7.84
C LYS A 197 34.64 -14.52 9.32
N ALA A 198 33.56 -14.50 10.07
CA ALA A 198 33.56 -14.92 11.46
C ALA A 198 33.86 -16.43 11.58
N GLY A 199 33.34 -17.25 10.66
CA GLY A 199 33.69 -18.67 10.55
C GLY A 199 35.17 -18.90 10.33
N ASP A 200 35.75 -18.24 9.32
CA ASP A 200 37.19 -18.32 9.01
C ASP A 200 38.07 -17.90 10.19
N MET A 201 37.70 -16.80 10.87
CA MET A 201 38.43 -16.36 12.07
C MET A 201 38.38 -17.36 13.22
N VAL A 202 37.25 -18.06 13.38
CA VAL A 202 37.11 -19.12 14.41
C VAL A 202 37.92 -20.34 14.03
N GLU A 203 37.95 -20.74 12.76
CA GLU A 203 38.76 -21.86 12.27
C GLU A 203 40.25 -21.58 12.45
N ASP A 204 40.74 -20.39 12.06
CA ASP A 204 42.10 -19.94 12.27
C ASP A 204 42.50 -19.93 13.77
N ALA A 205 41.59 -19.46 14.63
CA ALA A 205 41.83 -19.45 16.06
C ALA A 205 41.89 -20.86 16.67
N VAL A 206 41.07 -21.79 16.19
CA VAL A 206 41.09 -23.20 16.61
C VAL A 206 42.34 -23.90 16.17
N ASP A 207 42.82 -23.66 14.94
CA ASP A 207 44.05 -24.26 14.43
C ASP A 207 45.26 -23.67 15.15
N SER A 208 45.33 -22.38 15.41
CA SER A 208 46.38 -21.75 16.24
C SER A 208 46.39 -22.32 17.67
N ALA A 209 45.21 -22.59 18.24
CA ALA A 209 45.13 -23.23 19.58
C ALA A 209 45.58 -24.69 19.60
N LYS A 210 45.37 -25.45 18.53
CA LYS A 210 45.85 -26.81 18.35
C LYS A 210 47.38 -26.85 18.23
N ASP A 211 47.93 -25.94 17.39
CA ASP A 211 49.39 -25.82 17.21
C ASP A 211 50.09 -25.46 18.53
N PHE A 212 49.51 -24.53 19.30
CA PHE A 212 50.02 -24.17 20.62
C PHE A 212 49.94 -25.32 21.59
N ALA A 213 48.84 -26.07 21.63
CA ALA A 213 48.70 -27.24 22.49
C ALA A 213 49.67 -28.36 22.12
N GLY A 214 49.97 -28.54 20.82
CA GLY A 214 50.99 -29.46 20.31
C GLY A 214 52.40 -29.06 20.80
N ASP A 215 52.80 -27.79 20.62
CA ASP A 215 54.10 -27.29 21.09
C ASP A 215 54.27 -27.42 22.62
N VAL A 216 53.19 -27.23 23.38
CA VAL A 216 53.25 -27.43 24.84
C VAL A 216 53.36 -28.90 25.20
N ALA A 217 52.70 -29.81 24.49
CA ALA A 217 52.80 -31.23 24.71
C ALA A 217 54.19 -31.77 24.40
N ASP A 218 54.79 -31.39 23.27
CA ASP A 218 56.13 -31.78 22.88
C ASP A 218 57.17 -31.30 23.90
N LYS A 219 57.07 -30.04 24.36
CA LYS A 219 57.95 -29.49 25.39
C LYS A 219 57.77 -30.21 26.74
N ALA A 220 56.57 -30.63 27.08
CA ALA A 220 56.33 -31.42 28.31
C ALA A 220 56.94 -32.81 28.22
N GLU A 221 56.88 -33.45 27.04
CA GLU A 221 57.51 -34.77 26.81
C GLU A 221 59.03 -34.65 26.91
N ASP A 222 59.65 -33.62 26.28
CA ASP A 222 61.12 -33.36 26.39
C ASP A 222 61.57 -33.16 27.85
N VAL A 223 60.77 -32.43 28.66
CA VAL A 223 61.08 -32.20 30.09
C VAL A 223 60.97 -33.49 30.91
N VAL A 224 59.96 -34.34 30.60
CA VAL A 224 59.79 -35.63 31.25
C VAL A 224 60.94 -36.59 30.91
N ASP A 225 61.33 -36.64 29.64
CA ASP A 225 62.44 -37.50 29.19
C ASP A 225 63.79 -37.06 29.80
N ASP A 226 64.12 -35.74 29.84
CA ASP A 226 65.30 -35.20 30.52
C ASP A 226 65.27 -35.53 32.04
N ALA A 227 64.09 -35.43 32.65
CA ALA A 227 63.96 -35.82 34.09
C ALA A 227 64.14 -37.32 34.35
N VAL A 228 63.62 -38.16 33.43
CA VAL A 228 63.79 -39.63 33.51
C VAL A 228 65.24 -40.04 33.29
N ASP A 229 65.96 -39.43 32.35
CA ASP A 229 67.40 -39.73 32.10
C ASP A 229 68.28 -39.27 33.27
N LYS A 230 68.06 -38.08 33.81
CA LYS A 230 68.75 -37.63 35.03
C LYS A 230 68.43 -38.52 36.25
N ALA A 231 67.26 -39.05 36.38
CA ALA A 231 66.93 -40.01 37.42
C ALA A 231 67.65 -41.34 37.22
N LYS A 232 67.78 -41.84 35.99
CA LYS A 232 68.50 -43.06 35.68
C LYS A 232 70.00 -42.90 35.99
N ASP A 233 70.58 -41.78 35.65
CA ASP A 233 71.96 -41.47 35.96
C ASP A 233 72.16 -41.38 37.49
N ALA A 234 71.28 -40.77 38.22
CA ALA A 234 71.36 -40.65 39.68
C ALA A 234 71.16 -41.96 40.44
N PHE A 235 70.43 -42.92 39.92
CA PHE A 235 70.17 -44.23 40.53
C PHE A 235 71.01 -45.36 39.94
N GLY A 236 71.73 -45.08 38.83
CA GLY A 236 72.63 -46.07 38.16
C GLY A 236 74.02 -46.18 38.75
N GLU A 237 74.50 -45.23 39.54
CA GLU A 237 75.87 -45.14 40.03
C GLU A 237 76.18 -45.84 41.37
N ASP A 238 75.21 -46.53 41.97
CA ASP A 238 75.31 -47.22 43.23
C ASP A 238 75.22 -48.78 43.14
N ARG A 239 75.72 -49.36 42.04
CA ARG A 239 75.90 -50.81 41.94
C ARG A 239 77.15 -51.21 41.20
N ASP A 240 78.28 -51.09 41.91
CA ASP A 240 79.49 -51.95 41.76
C ASP A 240 80.21 -52.12 43.10
#